data_011b186fff3b39c3a005d567ac98c351
#
_entry.id   011b186fff3b39c3a005d567ac98c351
#
_cell.length_a   1.000
_cell.length_b   1.000
_cell.length_c   1.000
_cell.angle_alpha   90.00
_cell.angle_beta   90.00
_cell.angle_gamma   90.00
#
_symmetry.space_group_name_H-M   'P 1'
#
loop_
_entity.id
_entity.type
_entity.pdbx_description
1 polymer ?
#
loop_
_entity_poly.entity_id
_entity_poly.type
_entity_poly.pdbx_seq_one_letter_code
_entity_poly.pdbx_strand_id
1 'polypeptide(L)'
;MGFLGGELSEQRRTAWEYYYGEPFGNEIEGRSQVVLTDVFDTVEWVMPALMKIFAGGDEVVRFDAVGPEDAELAQQQTEYVNHIFQKDNEGFMILYEWFKDALIAKNGTLKVYWDDSDVTDRETYTGISEDELALLLDEEGAELVEQREYQQAGTFPVAPGAEVAPEVMETVYDVTILRTHPNNKVKIHVMPPEEFLISRRATDIESASFTGHRVRKTVSELIQMGFDKEQVMRLQAGGAGEGEYNEERIARFDIDDEFPDVGHSIDSSMREVWIIECYLKVDYDGDGIAELRKVTVGGDANHEIMDNQPADEIPFVSLTPIKIPHKFFGWSVADMVGDLQLIRSTILRQLLDNMYGVNNNRFAVMEGEVEMDDLLTNRPSGIVRTNRPPGEVLMPIQTPTLGQFAYPLLEFTEQIRETRTGVTRYSQGLDPNALNKTATGISILTNKADERIEMIARTFAETGVKDLFRKINRIVVNNQDEERTIRLRNEWVPIDPRSWNTNMDLTVNVGIGMGNKEQKAQAIGGILGVQRQAIEFQGGAQGPLVTLDNLYNAFQELSIAAGYKNADKFFTDPQGAPQQQKP
;
A
#
# COMPACT_ATOMS: atom_id res chain seq x y z
N MET A 1 8.62 20.40 -14.81
CA MET A 1 8.15 20.75 -13.48
C MET A 1 6.79 21.46 -13.46
N GLY A 2 6.52 22.49 -14.25
CA GLY A 2 5.28 23.27 -14.20
C GLY A 2 3.93 22.52 -14.36
N PHE A 3 3.89 21.31 -14.91
CA PHE A 3 2.66 20.52 -14.99
C PHE A 3 2.38 19.72 -13.70
N LEU A 4 3.41 19.14 -13.10
CA LEU A 4 3.28 18.37 -11.86
C LEU A 4 3.08 19.30 -10.64
N GLY A 5 3.68 20.50 -10.66
CA GLY A 5 3.50 21.53 -9.64
C GLY A 5 2.32 22.49 -9.85
N GLY A 6 1.49 22.26 -10.87
CA GLY A 6 0.37 23.12 -11.22
C GLY A 6 -0.95 22.36 -11.23
N GLU A 7 -1.52 22.15 -12.43
CA GLU A 7 -2.87 21.59 -12.63
C GLU A 7 -3.05 20.20 -11.98
N LEU A 8 -2.04 19.32 -12.05
CA LEU A 8 -2.14 17.96 -11.47
C LEU A 8 -2.10 18.02 -9.94
N SER A 9 -1.23 18.85 -9.37
CA SER A 9 -1.13 19.02 -7.91
C SER A 9 -2.43 19.58 -7.33
N GLU A 10 -3.04 20.58 -8.00
CA GLU A 10 -4.33 21.13 -7.61
C GLU A 10 -5.44 20.06 -7.64
N GLN A 11 -5.49 19.23 -8.69
CA GLN A 11 -6.46 18.14 -8.79
C GLN A 11 -6.29 17.10 -7.66
N ARG A 12 -5.05 16.78 -7.31
CA ARG A 12 -4.75 15.83 -6.24
C ARG A 12 -5.03 16.41 -4.86
N ARG A 13 -4.70 17.70 -4.64
CA ARG A 13 -5.09 18.42 -3.43
C ARG A 13 -6.61 18.34 -3.23
N THR A 14 -7.38 18.72 -4.23
CA THR A 14 -8.85 18.66 -4.20
C THR A 14 -9.35 17.24 -3.91
N ALA A 15 -8.70 16.21 -4.45
CA ALA A 15 -9.06 14.82 -4.18
C ALA A 15 -8.85 14.44 -2.71
N TRP A 16 -7.77 14.90 -2.08
CA TRP A 16 -7.51 14.70 -0.66
C TRP A 16 -8.48 15.49 0.23
N GLU A 17 -8.72 16.77 -0.07
CA GLU A 17 -9.71 17.60 0.63
C GLU A 17 -11.11 16.94 0.61
N TYR A 18 -11.52 16.38 -0.53
CA TYR A 18 -12.78 15.66 -0.64
C TYR A 18 -12.77 14.33 0.12
N TYR A 19 -11.64 13.63 0.13
CA TYR A 19 -11.47 12.41 0.90
C TYR A 19 -11.58 12.67 2.42
N TYR A 20 -10.96 13.73 2.93
CA TYR A 20 -11.06 14.12 4.34
C TYR A 20 -12.38 14.80 4.70
N GLY A 21 -13.17 15.22 3.71
CA GLY A 21 -14.42 15.92 3.95
C GLY A 21 -14.23 17.37 4.39
N GLU A 22 -13.17 18.00 3.90
CA GLU A 22 -12.88 19.40 4.18
C GLU A 22 -13.91 20.34 3.55
N PRO A 23 -14.10 21.57 4.08
CA PRO A 23 -14.97 22.57 3.50
C PRO A 23 -14.55 22.92 2.08
N PHE A 24 -15.54 23.03 1.17
CA PHE A 24 -15.26 23.37 -0.25
C PHE A 24 -14.96 24.84 -0.49
N GLY A 25 -15.03 25.71 0.54
CA GLY A 25 -14.88 27.17 0.44
C GLY A 25 -16.11 27.90 -0.10
N ASN A 26 -17.22 27.19 -0.32
CA ASN A 26 -18.50 27.77 -0.73
C ASN A 26 -19.54 27.83 0.41
N GLU A 27 -19.10 27.58 1.62
CA GLU A 27 -19.88 27.63 2.85
C GLU A 27 -20.20 29.08 3.21
N ILE A 28 -21.44 29.30 3.66
CA ILE A 28 -21.93 30.61 4.09
C ILE A 28 -21.94 30.67 5.60
N GLU A 29 -21.28 31.66 6.18
CA GLU A 29 -21.26 31.87 7.63
C GLU A 29 -22.69 32.01 8.18
N GLY A 30 -22.97 31.36 9.30
CA GLY A 30 -24.29 31.33 9.93
C GLY A 30 -25.32 30.40 9.26
N ARG A 31 -24.91 29.60 8.28
CA ARG A 31 -25.69 28.54 7.64
C ARG A 31 -25.07 27.17 7.84
N SER A 32 -25.75 26.13 7.36
CA SER A 32 -25.24 24.76 7.43
C SER A 32 -23.93 24.62 6.63
N GLN A 33 -22.91 24.03 7.26
CA GLN A 33 -21.57 23.80 6.67
C GLN A 33 -21.28 22.31 6.49
N VAL A 34 -22.30 21.45 6.53
CA VAL A 34 -22.14 20.00 6.41
C VAL A 34 -21.48 19.62 5.08
N VAL A 35 -20.48 18.78 5.14
CA VAL A 35 -19.81 18.14 3.98
C VAL A 35 -20.08 16.64 4.03
N LEU A 36 -20.50 16.05 2.92
CA LEU A 36 -20.60 14.62 2.74
C LEU A 36 -19.24 14.07 2.31
N THR A 37 -18.96 12.81 2.64
CA THR A 37 -17.67 12.13 2.38
C THR A 37 -17.82 11.02 1.34
N ASP A 38 -18.46 11.29 0.21
CA ASP A 38 -18.71 10.27 -0.82
C ASP A 38 -17.45 9.67 -1.41
N VAL A 39 -16.35 10.45 -1.50
CA VAL A 39 -15.04 9.97 -1.97
C VAL A 39 -14.47 8.98 -0.96
N PHE A 40 -14.44 9.34 0.33
CA PHE A 40 -13.97 8.46 1.40
C PHE A 40 -14.78 7.14 1.41
N ASP A 41 -16.11 7.25 1.45
CA ASP A 41 -16.98 6.08 1.50
C ASP A 41 -16.75 5.13 0.33
N THR A 42 -16.51 5.68 -0.88
CA THR A 42 -16.28 4.88 -2.07
C THR A 42 -14.90 4.22 -2.06
N VAL A 43 -13.86 4.96 -1.71
CA VAL A 43 -12.47 4.43 -1.63
C VAL A 43 -12.38 3.34 -0.57
N GLU A 44 -12.86 3.60 0.65
CA GLU A 44 -12.81 2.63 1.75
C GLU A 44 -13.69 1.39 1.49
N TRP A 45 -14.67 1.50 0.60
CA TRP A 45 -15.46 0.36 0.17
C TRP A 45 -14.75 -0.52 -0.88
N VAL A 46 -14.02 0.11 -1.81
CA VAL A 46 -13.28 -0.58 -2.87
C VAL A 46 -12.03 -1.28 -2.33
N MET A 47 -11.36 -0.68 -1.34
CA MET A 47 -10.10 -1.18 -0.77
C MET A 47 -10.16 -2.63 -0.25
N PRO A 48 -11.13 -3.04 0.58
CA PRO A 48 -11.18 -4.43 1.07
C PRO A 48 -11.33 -5.45 -0.04
N ALA A 49 -12.07 -5.12 -1.11
CA ALA A 49 -12.23 -6.00 -2.26
C ALA A 49 -10.91 -6.17 -3.03
N LEU A 50 -10.17 -5.08 -3.27
CA LEU A 50 -8.84 -5.12 -3.88
C LEU A 50 -7.84 -5.89 -3.01
N MET A 51 -7.81 -5.61 -1.70
CA MET A 51 -6.92 -6.33 -0.77
C MET A 51 -7.23 -7.81 -0.70
N LYS A 52 -8.52 -8.20 -0.76
CA LYS A 52 -8.92 -9.60 -0.84
C LYS A 52 -8.44 -10.29 -2.12
N ILE A 53 -8.42 -9.57 -3.24
CA ILE A 53 -7.95 -10.10 -4.53
C ILE A 53 -6.45 -10.33 -4.50
N PHE A 54 -5.65 -9.35 -4.06
CA PHE A 54 -4.18 -9.41 -4.15
C PHE A 54 -3.50 -9.99 -2.91
N ALA A 55 -4.03 -9.75 -1.72
CA ALA A 55 -3.45 -10.20 -0.45
C ALA A 55 -4.25 -11.33 0.23
N GLY A 56 -5.24 -11.90 -0.45
CA GLY A 56 -6.07 -12.98 0.11
C GLY A 56 -5.41 -14.36 0.13
N GLY A 57 -4.28 -14.53 -0.55
CA GLY A 57 -3.47 -15.75 -0.63
C GLY A 57 -2.03 -15.53 -0.21
N ASP A 58 -1.28 -16.63 -0.10
CA ASP A 58 0.15 -16.58 0.19
C ASP A 58 0.99 -16.21 -1.06
N GLU A 59 0.40 -16.30 -2.27
CA GLU A 59 1.03 -15.97 -3.55
C GLU A 59 0.25 -14.83 -4.22
N VAL A 60 0.92 -13.71 -4.45
CA VAL A 60 0.36 -12.57 -5.22
C VAL A 60 0.55 -12.82 -6.72
N VAL A 61 1.71 -13.35 -7.10
CA VAL A 61 2.07 -13.65 -8.47
C VAL A 61 2.62 -15.07 -8.59
N ARG A 62 2.58 -15.59 -9.81
CA ARG A 62 3.17 -16.86 -10.19
C ARG A 62 4.03 -16.69 -11.44
N PHE A 63 5.24 -17.22 -11.39
CA PHE A 63 6.09 -17.35 -12.56
C PHE A 63 5.75 -18.65 -13.29
N ASP A 64 5.53 -18.54 -14.59
CA ASP A 64 5.22 -19.67 -15.44
C ASP A 64 6.44 -20.04 -16.26
N ALA A 65 6.74 -21.34 -16.30
CA ALA A 65 7.89 -21.86 -17.04
C ALA A 65 7.71 -21.63 -18.54
N VAL A 66 8.76 -21.15 -19.22
CA VAL A 66 8.79 -21.01 -20.68
C VAL A 66 9.15 -22.33 -21.35
N GLY A 67 10.00 -23.12 -20.71
CA GLY A 67 10.41 -24.46 -21.14
C GLY A 67 10.09 -25.54 -20.09
N PRO A 68 10.00 -26.81 -20.49
CA PRO A 68 9.76 -27.90 -19.54
C PRO A 68 10.89 -28.08 -18.50
N GLU A 69 12.12 -27.64 -18.82
CA GLU A 69 13.28 -27.61 -17.93
C GLU A 69 13.19 -26.52 -16.86
N ASP A 70 12.39 -25.48 -17.07
CA ASP A 70 12.29 -24.34 -16.19
C ASP A 70 11.22 -24.50 -15.09
N ALA A 71 10.46 -25.60 -15.09
CA ALA A 71 9.29 -25.74 -14.22
C ALA A 71 9.62 -25.70 -12.73
N GLU A 72 10.74 -26.33 -12.30
CA GLU A 72 11.19 -26.33 -10.91
C GLU A 72 11.74 -24.95 -10.51
N LEU A 73 12.50 -24.32 -11.40
CA LEU A 73 13.05 -22.98 -11.20
C LEU A 73 11.94 -21.93 -11.11
N ALA A 74 10.92 -22.01 -11.98
CA ALA A 74 9.77 -21.10 -11.95
C ALA A 74 9.00 -21.18 -10.61
N GLN A 75 8.92 -22.40 -10.05
CA GLN A 75 8.30 -22.58 -8.75
C GLN A 75 9.14 -21.98 -7.62
N GLN A 76 10.46 -22.19 -7.64
CA GLN A 76 11.38 -21.56 -6.67
C GLN A 76 11.33 -20.04 -6.76
N GLN A 77 11.35 -19.47 -7.98
CA GLN A 77 11.19 -18.03 -8.19
C GLN A 77 9.87 -17.51 -7.62
N THR A 78 8.76 -18.21 -7.89
CA THR A 78 7.45 -17.83 -7.36
C THR A 78 7.48 -17.73 -5.84
N GLU A 79 7.97 -18.75 -5.17
CA GLU A 79 7.98 -18.81 -3.71
C GLU A 79 8.94 -17.76 -3.10
N TYR A 80 10.13 -17.61 -3.69
CA TYR A 80 11.15 -16.69 -3.18
C TYR A 80 10.76 -15.22 -3.37
N VAL A 81 10.29 -14.85 -4.56
CA VAL A 81 9.91 -13.46 -4.84
C VAL A 81 8.68 -13.04 -4.03
N ASN A 82 7.70 -13.95 -3.85
CA ASN A 82 6.59 -13.70 -2.94
C ASN A 82 7.05 -13.60 -1.47
N HIS A 83 8.06 -14.38 -1.06
CA HIS A 83 8.64 -14.28 0.29
C HIS A 83 9.29 -12.92 0.52
N ILE A 84 10.14 -12.45 -0.40
CA ILE A 84 10.75 -11.11 -0.36
C ILE A 84 9.67 -10.04 -0.23
N PHE A 85 8.65 -10.12 -1.07
CA PHE A 85 7.58 -9.14 -1.05
C PHE A 85 6.79 -9.15 0.26
N GLN A 86 6.34 -10.33 0.72
CA GLN A 86 5.44 -10.42 1.87
C GLN A 86 6.13 -10.36 3.22
N LYS A 87 7.37 -10.90 3.33
CA LYS A 87 8.07 -11.04 4.61
C LYS A 87 9.18 -10.01 4.81
N ASP A 88 10.02 -9.82 3.79
CA ASP A 88 11.13 -8.90 3.91
C ASP A 88 10.67 -7.43 3.77
N ASN A 89 9.52 -7.17 3.10
CA ASN A 89 9.02 -5.83 2.77
C ASN A 89 7.60 -5.51 3.27
N GLU A 90 6.99 -6.31 4.15
CA GLU A 90 5.62 -6.05 4.65
C GLU A 90 4.58 -5.84 3.53
N GLY A 91 4.55 -6.73 2.54
CA GLY A 91 3.82 -6.56 1.28
C GLY A 91 2.35 -6.17 1.40
N PHE A 92 1.66 -6.54 2.50
CA PHE A 92 0.29 -6.13 2.75
C PHE A 92 0.15 -4.60 2.87
N MET A 93 1.02 -3.96 3.66
CA MET A 93 0.98 -2.50 3.86
C MET A 93 1.37 -1.77 2.58
N ILE A 94 2.38 -2.28 1.86
CA ILE A 94 2.77 -1.73 0.55
C ILE A 94 1.60 -1.73 -0.43
N LEU A 95 0.87 -2.85 -0.56
CA LEU A 95 -0.31 -2.90 -1.44
C LEU A 95 -1.41 -1.95 -0.97
N TYR A 96 -1.63 -1.87 0.34
CA TYR A 96 -2.66 -1.00 0.91
C TYR A 96 -2.40 0.48 0.57
N GLU A 97 -1.21 0.97 0.87
CA GLU A 97 -0.82 2.36 0.62
C GLU A 97 -0.79 2.67 -0.88
N TRP A 98 -0.18 1.78 -1.66
CA TRP A 98 -0.05 1.93 -3.11
C TRP A 98 -1.39 2.02 -3.83
N PHE A 99 -2.32 1.13 -3.50
CA PHE A 99 -3.66 1.13 -4.09
C PHE A 99 -4.46 2.34 -3.63
N LYS A 100 -4.33 2.72 -2.36
CA LYS A 100 -5.03 3.88 -1.81
C LYS A 100 -4.59 5.18 -2.49
N ASP A 101 -3.29 5.38 -2.66
CA ASP A 101 -2.75 6.52 -3.42
C ASP A 101 -3.29 6.56 -4.85
N ALA A 102 -3.33 5.43 -5.54
CA ALA A 102 -3.88 5.38 -6.89
C ALA A 102 -5.38 5.72 -6.94
N LEU A 103 -6.17 5.21 -5.99
CA LEU A 103 -7.61 5.45 -5.93
C LEU A 103 -7.93 6.92 -5.64
N ILE A 104 -7.09 7.63 -4.88
CA ILE A 104 -7.29 9.04 -4.52
C ILE A 104 -6.55 9.96 -5.49
N ALA A 105 -5.23 9.77 -5.66
CA ALA A 105 -4.32 10.69 -6.36
C ALA A 105 -4.03 10.30 -7.82
N LYS A 106 -4.86 9.48 -8.47
CA LYS A 106 -4.80 9.01 -9.86
C LYS A 106 -3.74 7.94 -10.13
N ASN A 107 -2.57 8.05 -9.55
CA ASN A 107 -1.49 7.07 -9.67
C ASN A 107 -0.89 6.81 -8.29
N GLY A 108 -0.61 5.55 -8.01
CA GLY A 108 0.30 5.14 -6.96
C GLY A 108 1.65 4.78 -7.58
N THR A 109 2.74 5.11 -6.94
CA THR A 109 4.09 4.83 -7.46
C THR A 109 4.96 4.20 -6.39
N LEU A 110 5.70 3.16 -6.78
CA LEU A 110 6.69 2.48 -5.95
C LEU A 110 8.09 2.70 -6.51
N LYS A 111 9.09 2.66 -5.64
CA LYS A 111 10.51 2.52 -5.97
C LYS A 111 10.99 1.18 -5.46
N VAL A 112 11.63 0.40 -6.33
CA VAL A 112 12.22 -0.91 -6.01
C VAL A 112 13.70 -0.85 -6.25
N TYR A 113 14.50 -1.16 -5.24
CA TYR A 113 15.96 -1.07 -5.34
C TYR A 113 16.64 -2.09 -4.44
N TRP A 114 17.91 -2.35 -4.71
CA TRP A 114 18.77 -3.13 -3.85
C TRP A 114 19.30 -2.22 -2.74
N ASP A 115 19.13 -2.63 -1.50
CA ASP A 115 19.62 -1.92 -0.33
C ASP A 115 20.90 -2.59 0.15
N ASP A 116 22.01 -2.00 -0.18
CA ASP A 116 23.37 -2.37 0.23
C ASP A 116 23.90 -1.51 1.38
N SER A 117 23.02 -0.72 1.99
CA SER A 117 23.40 0.11 3.14
C SER A 117 23.88 -0.74 4.30
N ASP A 118 24.89 -0.25 5.01
CA ASP A 118 25.42 -0.90 6.19
C ASP A 118 24.41 -0.83 7.34
N VAL A 119 24.13 -1.98 7.95
CA VAL A 119 23.35 -2.12 9.18
C VAL A 119 24.29 -2.46 10.32
N THR A 120 24.16 -1.73 11.42
CA THR A 120 24.96 -1.95 12.61
C THR A 120 24.12 -2.54 13.72
N ASP A 121 24.41 -3.79 14.08
CA ASP A 121 23.78 -4.48 15.19
C ASP A 121 24.63 -4.36 16.44
N ARG A 122 23.99 -4.15 17.58
CA ARG A 122 24.65 -4.10 18.90
C ARG A 122 24.41 -5.41 19.63
N GLU A 123 25.47 -6.19 19.79
CA GLU A 123 25.43 -7.48 20.49
C GLU A 123 26.18 -7.38 21.82
N THR A 124 25.61 -7.94 22.88
CA THR A 124 26.22 -7.96 24.20
C THR A 124 26.44 -9.41 24.63
N TYR A 125 27.69 -9.74 24.90
CA TYR A 125 28.12 -11.05 25.38
C TYR A 125 28.59 -10.92 26.82
N THR A 126 28.25 -11.92 27.64
CA THR A 126 28.62 -11.93 29.06
C THR A 126 29.35 -13.21 29.42
N GLY A 127 30.45 -13.07 30.16
CA GLY A 127 31.19 -14.23 30.66
C GLY A 127 31.96 -15.02 29.59
N ILE A 128 32.39 -14.36 28.50
CA ILE A 128 33.17 -15.01 27.43
C ILE A 128 34.64 -15.07 27.76
N SER A 129 35.33 -16.11 27.26
CA SER A 129 36.78 -16.29 27.41
C SER A 129 37.55 -15.36 26.48
N GLU A 130 38.86 -15.22 26.71
CA GLU A 130 39.74 -14.44 25.84
C GLU A 130 39.81 -15.00 24.43
N ASP A 131 39.78 -16.33 24.27
CA ASP A 131 39.79 -16.98 22.96
C ASP A 131 38.47 -16.73 22.19
N GLU A 132 37.33 -16.77 22.87
CA GLU A 132 36.02 -16.44 22.28
C GLU A 132 35.92 -14.97 21.90
N LEU A 133 36.46 -14.06 22.74
CA LEU A 133 36.53 -12.66 22.42
C LEU A 133 37.39 -12.39 21.18
N ALA A 134 38.55 -13.04 21.09
CA ALA A 134 39.43 -12.91 19.92
C ALA A 134 38.74 -13.39 18.65
N LEU A 135 37.97 -14.48 18.74
CA LEU A 135 37.22 -15.04 17.61
C LEU A 135 36.10 -14.13 17.14
N LEU A 136 35.38 -13.48 18.08
CA LEU A 136 34.34 -12.51 17.77
C LEU A 136 34.88 -11.22 17.14
N LEU A 137 36.07 -10.78 17.54
CA LEU A 137 36.74 -9.58 16.98
C LEU A 137 37.45 -9.86 15.66
N ASP A 138 37.74 -11.13 15.31
CA ASP A 138 38.30 -11.51 14.03
C ASP A 138 37.25 -11.55 12.91
N GLU A 139 35.97 -11.48 13.26
CA GLU A 139 34.88 -11.37 12.29
C GLU A 139 34.88 -9.99 11.63
N GLU A 140 34.66 -9.97 10.32
CA GLU A 140 34.66 -8.76 9.50
C GLU A 140 33.54 -7.81 9.95
N GLY A 141 33.85 -6.54 10.17
CA GLY A 141 32.88 -5.52 10.61
C GLY A 141 32.58 -5.48 12.12
N ALA A 142 33.30 -6.25 12.95
CA ALA A 142 33.14 -6.23 14.39
C ALA A 142 33.98 -5.13 15.07
N GLU A 143 33.35 -4.23 15.80
CA GLU A 143 33.98 -3.17 16.61
C GLU A 143 33.65 -3.32 18.09
N LEU A 144 34.68 -3.32 18.95
CA LEU A 144 34.50 -3.36 20.40
C LEU A 144 34.13 -2.00 20.94
N VAL A 145 32.96 -1.88 21.58
CA VAL A 145 32.46 -0.62 22.17
C VAL A 145 32.73 -0.55 23.65
N GLU A 146 32.40 -1.61 24.38
CA GLU A 146 32.56 -1.70 25.82
C GLU A 146 33.14 -3.05 26.21
N GLN A 147 34.10 -3.04 27.15
CA GLN A 147 34.70 -4.25 27.69
C GLN A 147 34.79 -4.14 29.21
N ARG A 148 34.37 -5.18 29.90
CA ARG A 148 34.52 -5.32 31.35
C ARG A 148 35.14 -6.68 31.66
N GLU A 149 36.30 -6.64 32.31
CA GLU A 149 37.04 -7.83 32.72
C GLU A 149 36.69 -8.19 34.18
N TYR A 150 36.47 -9.47 34.46
CA TYR A 150 36.34 -9.97 35.85
C TYR A 150 36.78 -11.44 35.91
N GLN A 151 37.05 -11.90 37.16
CA GLN A 151 37.46 -13.27 37.41
C GLN A 151 36.25 -14.12 37.86
N GLN A 152 36.07 -15.23 37.21
CA GLN A 152 35.03 -16.21 37.57
C GLN A 152 35.65 -17.59 37.88
N ALA A 153 35.11 -18.30 38.88
CA ALA A 153 35.54 -19.63 39.19
C ALA A 153 35.09 -20.62 38.07
N GLY A 154 36.03 -21.16 37.31
CA GLY A 154 35.79 -22.15 36.29
C GLY A 154 35.55 -23.52 36.88
N THR A 155 34.51 -24.23 36.46
CA THR A 155 34.24 -25.62 36.81
C THR A 155 34.77 -26.54 35.71
N PHE A 156 35.90 -27.16 35.94
CA PHE A 156 36.40 -28.18 35.03
C PHE A 156 35.76 -29.56 35.31
N PRO A 157 35.54 -30.40 34.27
CA PRO A 157 35.07 -31.76 34.45
C PRO A 157 36.10 -32.55 35.27
N VAL A 158 35.68 -33.06 36.42
CA VAL A 158 36.54 -33.83 37.33
C VAL A 158 36.86 -35.16 36.69
N ALA A 159 38.16 -35.46 36.55
CA ALA A 159 38.58 -36.80 36.13
C ALA A 159 38.06 -37.88 37.11
N PRO A 160 37.64 -39.06 36.65
CA PRO A 160 37.10 -40.11 37.52
C PRO A 160 38.14 -40.51 38.57
N GLY A 161 37.91 -40.10 39.86
CA GLY A 161 38.79 -40.45 40.99
C GLY A 161 39.41 -39.26 41.75
N ALA A 162 39.13 -38.01 41.37
CA ALA A 162 39.58 -36.84 42.10
C ALA A 162 38.50 -36.36 43.07
N GLU A 163 38.85 -36.16 44.35
CA GLU A 163 37.92 -35.75 45.44
C GLU A 163 37.58 -34.24 45.44
N VAL A 164 38.35 -33.39 44.79
CA VAL A 164 38.12 -31.90 44.70
C VAL A 164 38.57 -31.42 43.34
N ALA A 165 37.70 -30.73 42.65
CA ALA A 165 38.10 -29.95 41.45
C ALA A 165 38.93 -28.74 41.90
N PRO A 166 40.10 -28.44 41.30
CA PRO A 166 40.80 -27.20 41.57
C PRO A 166 39.93 -26.05 41.11
N GLU A 167 39.66 -25.09 41.99
CA GLU A 167 39.08 -23.81 41.61
C GLU A 167 40.16 -23.04 40.81
N VAL A 168 40.04 -23.07 39.50
CA VAL A 168 40.86 -22.24 38.64
C VAL A 168 40.06 -20.97 38.36
N MET A 169 40.61 -19.81 38.73
CA MET A 169 40.00 -18.52 38.37
C MET A 169 40.32 -18.24 36.92
N GLU A 170 39.31 -18.18 36.09
CA GLU A 170 39.42 -17.79 34.70
C GLU A 170 39.02 -16.32 34.54
N THR A 171 39.78 -15.59 33.72
CA THR A 171 39.42 -14.22 33.33
C THR A 171 38.37 -14.32 32.25
N VAL A 172 37.21 -13.71 32.51
CA VAL A 172 36.09 -13.65 31.58
C VAL A 172 35.73 -12.20 31.31
N TYR A 173 35.14 -11.99 30.19
CA TYR A 173 34.83 -10.66 29.68
C TYR A 173 33.32 -10.51 29.43
N ASP A 174 32.77 -9.37 29.86
CA ASP A 174 31.49 -8.87 29.37
C ASP A 174 31.84 -7.81 28.30
N VAL A 175 31.34 -8.03 27.09
CA VAL A 175 31.67 -7.14 25.97
C VAL A 175 30.42 -6.75 25.21
N THR A 176 30.44 -5.52 24.71
CA THR A 176 29.47 -5.04 23.74
C THR A 176 30.19 -4.78 22.42
N ILE A 177 29.76 -5.48 21.40
CA ILE A 177 30.34 -5.41 20.05
C ILE A 177 29.29 -4.78 19.12
N LEU A 178 29.72 -3.83 18.29
CA LEU A 178 28.97 -3.37 17.14
C LEU A 178 29.42 -4.21 15.94
N ARG A 179 28.44 -4.85 15.29
CA ARG A 179 28.68 -5.61 14.08
C ARG A 179 28.03 -4.89 12.91
N THR A 180 28.86 -4.42 11.99
CA THR A 180 28.40 -3.75 10.77
C THR A 180 28.45 -4.74 9.63
N HIS A 181 27.30 -4.93 8.98
CA HIS A 181 27.19 -5.81 7.79
C HIS A 181 26.25 -5.15 6.76
N PRO A 182 26.46 -5.39 5.47
CA PRO A 182 25.60 -4.87 4.43
C PRO A 182 24.22 -5.54 4.51
N ASN A 183 23.17 -4.76 4.33
CA ASN A 183 21.77 -5.22 4.40
C ASN A 183 21.43 -6.23 3.31
N ASN A 184 21.98 -6.03 2.11
CA ASN A 184 21.92 -6.94 0.94
C ASN A 184 20.53 -7.53 0.70
N LYS A 185 19.51 -6.67 0.58
CA LYS A 185 18.13 -7.11 0.32
C LYS A 185 17.39 -6.15 -0.61
N VAL A 186 16.37 -6.68 -1.28
CA VAL A 186 15.44 -5.87 -2.06
C VAL A 186 14.58 -5.03 -1.13
N LYS A 187 14.50 -3.74 -1.38
CA LYS A 187 13.64 -2.81 -0.66
C LYS A 187 12.62 -2.18 -1.60
N ILE A 188 11.39 -2.09 -1.10
CA ILE A 188 10.27 -1.52 -1.81
C ILE A 188 9.76 -0.33 -1.00
N HIS A 189 9.73 0.84 -1.63
CA HIS A 189 9.29 2.07 -1.00
C HIS A 189 8.08 2.63 -1.73
N VAL A 190 6.99 2.88 -0.98
CA VAL A 190 5.81 3.58 -1.50
C VAL A 190 6.13 5.07 -1.53
N MET A 191 6.11 5.65 -2.73
CA MET A 191 6.45 7.06 -2.90
C MET A 191 5.19 7.91 -2.88
N PRO A 192 5.16 8.99 -2.08
CA PRO A 192 4.12 10.00 -2.19
C PRO A 192 4.00 10.51 -3.64
N PRO A 193 2.78 10.65 -4.18
CA PRO A 193 2.60 11.04 -5.59
C PRO A 193 3.27 12.36 -5.98
N GLU A 194 3.43 13.30 -5.04
CA GLU A 194 4.11 14.58 -5.22
C GLU A 194 5.63 14.47 -5.35
N GLU A 195 6.22 13.37 -4.87
CA GLU A 195 7.67 13.14 -4.94
C GLU A 195 8.11 12.52 -6.26
N PHE A 196 7.17 11.91 -7.00
CA PHE A 196 7.45 11.29 -8.29
C PHE A 196 7.39 12.29 -9.44
N LEU A 197 8.47 12.34 -10.20
CA LEU A 197 8.60 13.20 -11.36
C LEU A 197 8.66 12.37 -12.65
N ILE A 198 7.95 12.81 -13.68
CA ILE A 198 7.97 12.17 -15.00
C ILE A 198 7.85 13.21 -16.11
N SER A 199 8.44 12.92 -17.27
CA SER A 199 8.32 13.79 -18.45
C SER A 199 6.87 13.91 -18.90
N ARG A 200 6.42 15.15 -19.20
CA ARG A 200 5.01 15.50 -19.49
C ARG A 200 4.37 14.67 -20.62
N ARG A 201 5.17 14.22 -21.59
CA ARG A 201 4.67 13.47 -22.76
C ARG A 201 4.79 11.95 -22.61
N ALA A 202 5.27 11.48 -21.47
CA ALA A 202 5.38 10.04 -21.23
C ALA A 202 4.00 9.37 -21.20
N THR A 203 3.93 8.20 -21.76
CA THR A 203 2.75 7.30 -21.70
C THR A 203 2.95 6.17 -20.70
N ASP A 204 4.20 5.84 -20.44
CA ASP A 204 4.66 4.83 -19.49
C ASP A 204 6.04 5.22 -18.93
N ILE A 205 6.50 4.52 -17.90
CA ILE A 205 7.78 4.82 -17.24
C ILE A 205 8.96 4.47 -18.14
N GLU A 206 8.91 3.35 -18.86
CA GLU A 206 10.04 2.86 -19.66
C GLU A 206 10.32 3.72 -20.89
N SER A 207 9.26 4.26 -21.52
CA SER A 207 9.39 5.16 -22.67
C SER A 207 9.72 6.60 -22.28
N ALA A 208 9.60 6.95 -21.00
CA ALA A 208 9.87 8.29 -20.52
C ALA A 208 11.33 8.71 -20.79
N SER A 209 11.51 9.94 -21.25
CA SER A 209 12.85 10.55 -21.42
C SER A 209 13.47 10.97 -20.08
N PHE A 210 12.63 11.17 -19.08
CA PHE A 210 13.02 11.58 -17.74
C PHE A 210 12.01 11.04 -16.74
N THR A 211 12.51 10.42 -15.65
CA THR A 211 11.79 10.10 -14.43
C THR A 211 12.65 10.46 -13.23
N GLY A 212 12.04 10.76 -12.09
CA GLY A 212 12.81 11.12 -10.90
C GLY A 212 12.04 10.98 -9.61
N HIS A 213 12.77 10.90 -8.52
CA HIS A 213 12.29 10.89 -7.16
C HIS A 213 12.88 12.10 -6.43
N ARG A 214 12.03 13.02 -5.99
CA ARG A 214 12.41 14.21 -5.24
C ARG A 214 12.06 14.01 -3.77
N VAL A 215 13.07 13.94 -2.92
CA VAL A 215 12.89 13.65 -1.49
C VAL A 215 13.79 14.54 -0.65
N ARG A 216 13.39 14.82 0.59
CA ARG A 216 14.26 15.40 1.59
C ARG A 216 15.02 14.31 2.32
N LYS A 217 16.32 14.57 2.54
CA LYS A 217 17.18 13.72 3.34
C LYS A 217 18.03 14.55 4.26
N THR A 218 18.35 14.00 5.42
CA THR A 218 19.28 14.65 6.34
C THR A 218 20.72 14.55 5.82
N VAL A 219 21.56 15.49 6.21
CA VAL A 219 22.99 15.46 5.91
C VAL A 219 23.62 14.15 6.39
N SER A 220 23.19 13.65 7.55
CA SER A 220 23.68 12.38 8.11
C SER A 220 23.34 11.19 7.21
N GLU A 221 22.09 11.09 6.73
CA GLU A 221 21.68 10.04 5.81
C GLU A 221 22.46 10.06 4.49
N LEU A 222 22.71 11.26 3.94
CA LEU A 222 23.47 11.41 2.69
C LEU A 222 24.91 10.94 2.85
N ILE A 223 25.56 11.26 3.98
CA ILE A 223 26.91 10.79 4.26
C ILE A 223 26.92 9.26 4.44
N GLN A 224 25.91 8.68 5.12
CA GLN A 224 25.78 7.22 5.27
C GLN A 224 25.54 6.51 3.91
N MET A 225 24.87 7.19 2.98
CA MET A 225 24.69 6.69 1.60
C MET A 225 25.99 6.79 0.75
N GLY A 226 27.10 7.26 1.33
CA GLY A 226 28.40 7.32 0.67
C GLY A 226 28.69 8.59 -0.13
N PHE A 227 27.85 9.64 -0.04
CA PHE A 227 28.14 10.93 -0.67
C PHE A 227 29.25 11.69 0.04
N ASP A 228 30.04 12.42 -0.73
CA ASP A 228 31.15 13.21 -0.17
C ASP A 228 30.67 14.26 0.85
N LYS A 229 31.22 14.19 2.06
CA LYS A 229 30.85 15.05 3.18
C LYS A 229 31.00 16.54 2.87
N GLU A 230 32.07 16.94 2.16
CA GLU A 230 32.30 18.36 1.86
C GLU A 230 31.28 18.86 0.83
N GLN A 231 30.90 18.01 -0.10
CA GLN A 231 29.88 18.31 -1.11
C GLN A 231 28.49 18.43 -0.45
N VAL A 232 28.12 17.47 0.39
CA VAL A 232 26.83 17.48 1.13
C VAL A 232 26.73 18.71 2.05
N MET A 233 27.80 19.07 2.74
CA MET A 233 27.81 20.24 3.62
C MET A 233 27.66 21.59 2.88
N ARG A 234 28.06 21.65 1.61
CA ARG A 234 27.92 22.86 0.75
C ARG A 234 26.50 23.04 0.24
N LEU A 235 25.69 21.98 0.17
CA LEU A 235 24.31 22.09 -0.28
C LEU A 235 23.55 23.04 0.65
N GLN A 236 22.76 23.91 0.08
CA GLN A 236 21.90 24.78 0.87
C GLN A 236 20.81 23.98 1.56
N ALA A 237 20.51 24.33 2.82
CA ALA A 237 19.33 23.78 3.47
C ALA A 237 18.10 24.04 2.59
N GLY A 238 17.19 23.10 2.55
CA GLY A 238 15.90 23.30 1.91
C GLY A 238 15.26 24.55 2.55
N GLY A 239 15.36 25.69 1.85
CA GLY A 239 14.67 26.90 2.27
C GLY A 239 13.18 26.79 1.94
N ALA A 240 12.38 27.76 2.39
CA ALA A 240 10.99 27.92 2.00
C ALA A 240 10.85 28.21 0.48
N GLY A 241 11.32 27.28 -0.35
CA GLY A 241 11.20 27.34 -1.81
C GLY A 241 9.89 26.74 -2.31
N GLU A 242 9.66 26.81 -3.64
CA GLU A 242 8.44 26.25 -4.28
C GLU A 242 8.16 24.78 -3.94
N GLY A 243 9.15 24.04 -3.42
CA GLY A 243 9.00 22.65 -3.01
C GLY A 243 8.36 22.44 -1.65
N GLU A 244 8.36 23.42 -0.77
CA GLU A 244 7.74 23.39 0.56
C GLU A 244 6.25 23.68 0.52
N TYR A 245 5.86 24.60 -0.35
CA TYR A 245 4.47 24.99 -0.56
C TYR A 245 3.79 24.12 -1.62
N ASN A 246 4.01 22.79 -1.56
CA ASN A 246 3.20 21.90 -2.36
C ASN A 246 1.85 21.71 -1.66
N GLU A 247 0.82 22.34 -2.20
CA GLU A 247 -0.55 22.28 -1.70
C GLU A 247 -1.07 20.83 -1.55
N GLU A 248 -0.62 19.92 -2.41
CA GLU A 248 -0.92 18.48 -2.32
C GLU A 248 -0.34 17.85 -1.06
N ARG A 249 0.92 18.18 -0.72
CA ARG A 249 1.58 17.69 0.48
C ARG A 249 0.90 18.21 1.75
N ILE A 250 0.53 19.49 1.76
CA ILE A 250 -0.20 20.12 2.87
C ILE A 250 -1.54 19.41 3.08
N ALA A 251 -2.33 19.22 2.03
CA ALA A 251 -3.61 18.54 2.09
C ALA A 251 -3.50 17.07 2.56
N ARG A 252 -2.42 16.37 2.18
CA ARG A 252 -2.18 14.99 2.61
C ARG A 252 -1.86 14.87 4.10
N PHE A 253 -1.06 15.78 4.64
CA PHE A 253 -0.57 15.71 6.02
C PHE A 253 -1.44 16.45 7.03
N ASP A 254 -2.51 17.16 6.57
CA ASP A 254 -3.39 17.98 7.43
C ASP A 254 -2.56 18.89 8.35
N ILE A 255 -1.48 19.45 7.80
CA ILE A 255 -0.61 20.36 8.54
C ILE A 255 -1.22 21.76 8.45
N ASP A 256 -1.95 22.14 9.48
CA ASP A 256 -2.33 23.53 9.70
C ASP A 256 -1.08 24.39 9.90
N ASP A 257 -0.80 25.24 8.93
CA ASP A 257 -0.12 26.55 8.89
C ASP A 257 1.08 26.84 9.82
N GLU A 258 1.48 26.04 10.72
CA GLU A 258 2.74 26.26 11.41
C GLU A 258 3.87 25.75 10.52
N PHE A 259 4.56 26.69 9.91
CA PHE A 259 5.80 26.45 9.17
C PHE A 259 6.60 25.38 9.91
N PRO A 260 6.76 24.18 9.36
CA PRO A 260 7.71 23.26 9.93
C PRO A 260 9.03 24.04 9.99
N ASP A 261 9.70 23.98 11.10
CA ASP A 261 11.00 24.64 11.35
C ASP A 261 12.06 23.94 10.48
N VAL A 262 11.91 24.15 9.17
CA VAL A 262 12.60 23.42 8.13
C VAL A 262 14.01 23.96 8.04
N GLY A 263 14.94 23.15 8.48
CA GLY A 263 16.35 23.43 8.31
C GLY A 263 17.03 24.20 9.44
N HIS A 264 16.38 24.46 10.55
CA HIS A 264 16.98 25.09 11.71
C HIS A 264 17.30 24.12 12.85
N SER A 265 17.64 22.87 12.51
CA SER A 265 18.24 22.00 13.52
C SER A 265 19.52 22.64 14.05
N ILE A 266 19.68 22.68 15.39
CA ILE A 266 20.92 23.11 16.06
C ILE A 266 22.09 22.22 15.64
N ASP A 267 21.79 20.96 15.30
CA ASP A 267 22.76 20.00 14.77
C ASP A 267 22.80 20.03 13.24
N SER A 268 23.94 20.38 12.69
CA SER A 268 24.17 20.46 11.24
C SER A 268 24.02 19.11 10.53
N SER A 269 24.15 17.98 11.23
CA SER A 269 23.97 16.62 10.69
C SER A 269 22.51 16.30 10.43
N MET A 270 21.59 16.90 11.17
CA MET A 270 20.14 16.72 11.05
C MET A 270 19.49 17.74 10.10
N ARG A 271 20.30 18.61 9.49
CA ARG A 271 19.83 19.54 8.49
C ARG A 271 19.31 18.80 7.27
N GLU A 272 18.08 19.10 6.84
CA GLU A 272 17.46 18.51 5.66
C GLU A 272 17.87 19.24 4.37
N VAL A 273 18.08 18.45 3.32
CA VAL A 273 18.44 18.92 1.98
C VAL A 273 17.57 18.22 0.95
N TRP A 274 17.15 18.94 -0.09
CA TRP A 274 16.45 18.36 -1.22
C TRP A 274 17.41 17.56 -2.10
N ILE A 275 17.01 16.34 -2.40
CA ILE A 275 17.71 15.44 -3.33
C ILE A 275 16.72 15.01 -4.41
N ILE A 276 17.18 15.00 -5.63
CA ILE A 276 16.44 14.48 -6.78
C ILE A 276 17.27 13.37 -7.42
N GLU A 277 16.81 12.15 -7.31
CA GLU A 277 17.37 11.02 -8.04
C GLU A 277 16.68 10.91 -9.39
N CYS A 278 17.40 11.18 -10.46
CA CYS A 278 16.90 11.27 -11.81
C CYS A 278 17.34 10.07 -12.65
N TYR A 279 16.43 9.53 -13.42
CA TYR A 279 16.73 8.57 -14.49
C TYR A 279 16.40 9.23 -15.82
N LEU A 280 17.40 9.47 -16.63
CA LEU A 280 17.26 10.21 -17.87
C LEU A 280 18.01 9.53 -19.03
N LYS A 281 17.44 9.66 -20.21
CA LYS A 281 18.05 9.19 -21.45
C LYS A 281 18.84 10.33 -22.07
N VAL A 282 20.17 10.20 -22.14
CA VAL A 282 21.07 11.21 -22.67
C VAL A 282 22.22 10.54 -23.43
N ASP A 283 22.61 11.15 -24.55
CA ASP A 283 23.83 10.80 -25.26
C ASP A 283 25.02 11.34 -24.46
N TYR A 284 25.64 10.48 -23.67
CA TYR A 284 26.72 10.84 -22.76
C TYR A 284 28.10 10.73 -23.40
N ASP A 285 28.29 9.77 -24.29
CA ASP A 285 29.56 9.57 -24.99
C ASP A 285 29.65 10.30 -26.34
N GLY A 286 28.54 10.86 -26.84
CA GLY A 286 28.48 11.65 -28.06
C GLY A 286 28.39 10.82 -29.34
N ASP A 287 27.93 9.57 -29.25
CA ASP A 287 27.75 8.67 -30.38
C ASP A 287 26.42 8.86 -31.13
N GLY A 288 25.52 9.68 -30.60
CA GLY A 288 24.18 9.96 -31.14
C GLY A 288 23.09 9.01 -30.65
N ILE A 289 23.42 8.08 -29.75
CA ILE A 289 22.48 7.14 -29.12
C ILE A 289 22.33 7.55 -27.64
N ALA A 290 21.12 7.63 -27.14
CA ALA A 290 20.88 8.02 -25.75
C ALA A 290 20.91 6.80 -24.83
N GLU A 291 21.81 6.81 -23.84
CA GLU A 291 21.87 5.82 -22.78
C GLU A 291 21.02 6.24 -21.56
N LEU A 292 20.62 5.24 -20.79
CA LEU A 292 19.96 5.49 -19.51
C LEU A 292 21.02 5.80 -18.43
N ARG A 293 20.89 6.97 -17.80
CA ARG A 293 21.79 7.41 -16.72
C ARG A 293 21.01 7.67 -15.44
N LYS A 294 21.55 7.23 -14.32
CA LYS A 294 21.15 7.63 -12.98
C LYS A 294 21.95 8.85 -12.56
N VAL A 295 21.29 9.96 -12.33
CA VAL A 295 21.94 11.22 -11.91
C VAL A 295 21.30 11.69 -10.61
N THR A 296 22.09 11.84 -9.55
CA THR A 296 21.65 12.38 -8.28
C THR A 296 22.03 13.85 -8.20
N VAL A 297 21.04 14.68 -7.96
CA VAL A 297 21.19 16.14 -7.88
C VAL A 297 20.77 16.61 -6.49
N GLY A 298 21.62 17.38 -5.82
CA GLY A 298 21.35 17.96 -4.51
C GLY A 298 21.10 19.46 -4.56
N GLY A 299 20.34 19.98 -3.61
CA GLY A 299 20.02 21.39 -3.44
C GLY A 299 18.70 21.82 -4.10
N ASP A 300 18.14 22.92 -3.62
CA ASP A 300 16.86 23.48 -4.10
C ASP A 300 17.07 24.55 -5.19
N ALA A 301 17.85 25.60 -4.90
CA ALA A 301 18.08 26.70 -5.85
C ALA A 301 19.34 26.50 -6.72
N ASN A 302 20.40 25.96 -6.15
CA ASN A 302 21.63 25.64 -6.85
C ASN A 302 21.77 24.12 -6.92
N HIS A 303 21.29 23.55 -8.01
CA HIS A 303 21.39 22.12 -8.25
C HIS A 303 22.84 21.71 -8.50
N GLU A 304 23.39 20.89 -7.63
CA GLU A 304 24.73 20.30 -7.78
C GLU A 304 24.59 18.82 -8.10
N ILE A 305 25.29 18.35 -9.14
CA ILE A 305 25.33 16.94 -9.48
C ILE A 305 26.24 16.26 -8.47
N MET A 306 25.66 15.37 -7.67
CA MET A 306 26.36 14.61 -6.64
C MET A 306 26.88 13.28 -7.16
N ASP A 307 26.14 12.66 -8.07
CA ASP A 307 26.49 11.37 -8.65
C ASP A 307 25.94 11.25 -10.07
N ASN A 308 26.65 10.50 -10.93
CA ASN A 308 26.25 10.21 -12.31
C ASN A 308 26.77 8.84 -12.73
N GLN A 309 25.88 7.86 -12.75
CA GLN A 309 26.19 6.46 -13.06
C GLN A 309 25.37 5.96 -14.25
N PRO A 310 25.87 4.97 -15.03
CA PRO A 310 25.02 4.24 -15.96
C PRO A 310 23.93 3.50 -15.18
N ALA A 311 22.76 3.36 -15.76
CA ALA A 311 21.67 2.61 -15.16
C ALA A 311 21.11 1.61 -16.16
N ASP A 312 20.87 0.39 -15.71
CA ASP A 312 20.32 -0.68 -16.55
C ASP A 312 18.79 -0.59 -16.63
N GLU A 313 18.14 -0.14 -15.56
CA GLU A 313 16.70 -0.11 -15.46
C GLU A 313 16.20 1.08 -14.60
N ILE A 314 14.99 1.54 -14.89
CA ILE A 314 14.29 2.55 -14.08
C ILE A 314 13.63 1.85 -12.90
N PRO A 315 13.91 2.21 -11.63
CA PRO A 315 13.44 1.48 -10.45
C PRO A 315 11.98 1.78 -10.08
N PHE A 316 11.27 2.58 -10.85
CA PHE A 316 9.91 3.00 -10.54
C PHE A 316 8.88 2.08 -11.16
N VAL A 317 7.78 1.87 -10.43
CA VAL A 317 6.59 1.14 -10.89
C VAL A 317 5.36 1.96 -10.56
N SER A 318 4.43 2.11 -11.49
CA SER A 318 3.23 2.90 -11.26
C SER A 318 1.98 2.16 -11.74
N LEU A 319 0.88 2.35 -11.01
CA LEU A 319 -0.43 1.86 -11.39
C LEU A 319 -1.48 2.98 -11.35
N THR A 320 -2.57 2.78 -12.09
CA THR A 320 -3.70 3.71 -12.14
C THR A 320 -5.02 2.92 -12.20
N PRO A 321 -6.08 3.36 -11.49
CA PRO A 321 -7.34 2.61 -11.46
C PRO A 321 -8.07 2.61 -12.82
N ILE A 322 -8.08 3.76 -13.50
CA ILE A 322 -8.74 3.92 -14.80
C ILE A 322 -7.74 4.54 -15.76
N LYS A 323 -7.19 3.69 -16.63
CA LYS A 323 -6.21 4.14 -17.63
C LYS A 323 -6.87 4.96 -18.74
N ILE A 324 -6.32 6.13 -19.04
CA ILE A 324 -6.67 6.91 -20.22
C ILE A 324 -5.68 6.55 -21.32
N PRO A 325 -6.14 6.14 -22.53
CA PRO A 325 -5.25 5.83 -23.63
C PRO A 325 -4.27 6.98 -23.93
N HIS A 326 -3.00 6.63 -24.16
CA HIS A 326 -1.92 7.58 -24.51
C HIS A 326 -1.59 8.62 -23.44
N LYS A 327 -2.01 8.41 -22.18
CA LYS A 327 -1.65 9.24 -21.03
C LYS A 327 -1.08 8.38 -19.91
N PHE A 328 -0.08 8.92 -19.22
CA PHE A 328 0.47 8.28 -18.02
C PHE A 328 -0.51 8.36 -16.85
N PHE A 329 -1.02 9.57 -16.57
CA PHE A 329 -1.98 9.78 -15.50
C PHE A 329 -3.40 9.43 -15.97
N GLY A 330 -4.04 8.55 -15.20
CA GLY A 330 -5.42 8.14 -15.43
C GLY A 330 -6.44 8.95 -14.62
N TRP A 331 -7.61 8.36 -14.40
CA TRP A 331 -8.63 8.89 -13.49
C TRP A 331 -8.62 8.11 -12.18
N SER A 332 -8.83 8.85 -11.09
CA SER A 332 -9.04 8.32 -9.75
C SER A 332 -10.52 8.08 -9.45
N VAL A 333 -10.80 7.44 -8.32
CA VAL A 333 -12.17 7.37 -7.77
C VAL A 333 -12.66 8.76 -7.39
N ALA A 334 -11.77 9.61 -6.88
CA ALA A 334 -12.10 11.00 -6.55
C ALA A 334 -12.57 11.79 -7.78
N ASP A 335 -11.96 11.58 -8.96
CA ASP A 335 -12.41 12.21 -10.21
C ASP A 335 -13.83 11.77 -10.63
N MET A 336 -14.25 10.55 -10.26
CA MET A 336 -15.58 10.04 -10.60
C MET A 336 -16.69 10.55 -9.67
N VAL A 337 -16.36 10.83 -8.42
CA VAL A 337 -17.35 11.06 -7.36
C VAL A 337 -17.31 12.48 -6.80
N GLY A 338 -16.19 13.20 -6.92
CA GLY A 338 -16.02 14.51 -6.28
C GLY A 338 -17.07 15.55 -6.70
N ASP A 339 -17.45 15.60 -7.99
CA ASP A 339 -18.52 16.47 -8.46
C ASP A 339 -19.88 16.16 -7.80
N LEU A 340 -20.18 14.89 -7.58
CA LEU A 340 -21.40 14.46 -6.89
C LEU A 340 -21.36 14.80 -5.41
N GLN A 341 -20.23 14.65 -4.75
CA GLN A 341 -20.03 15.03 -3.35
C GLN A 341 -20.34 16.51 -3.12
N LEU A 342 -19.82 17.38 -4.01
CA LEU A 342 -20.09 18.82 -3.98
C LEU A 342 -21.58 19.12 -4.14
N ILE A 343 -22.23 18.53 -5.15
CA ILE A 343 -23.67 18.73 -5.43
C ILE A 343 -24.51 18.24 -4.26
N ARG A 344 -24.27 17.04 -3.73
CA ARG A 344 -25.02 16.43 -2.64
C ARG A 344 -24.87 17.22 -1.35
N SER A 345 -23.66 17.64 -1.01
CA SER A 345 -23.38 18.49 0.16
C SER A 345 -24.13 19.82 0.06
N THR A 346 -24.13 20.45 -1.11
CA THR A 346 -24.86 21.70 -1.33
C THR A 346 -26.37 21.53 -1.18
N ILE A 347 -26.95 20.46 -1.74
CA ILE A 347 -28.39 20.17 -1.58
C ILE A 347 -28.73 19.90 -0.11
N LEU A 348 -27.91 19.13 0.59
CA LEU A 348 -28.13 18.82 2.00
C LEU A 348 -28.07 20.08 2.88
N ARG A 349 -27.09 20.98 2.63
CA ARG A 349 -26.99 22.28 3.32
C ARG A 349 -28.24 23.11 3.11
N GLN A 350 -28.71 23.24 1.86
CA GLN A 350 -29.93 23.99 1.55
C GLN A 350 -31.16 23.38 2.22
N LEU A 351 -31.24 22.05 2.29
CA LEU A 351 -32.32 21.35 2.98
C LEU A 351 -32.32 21.65 4.49
N LEU A 352 -31.14 21.56 5.11
CA LEU A 352 -30.97 21.87 6.55
C LEU A 352 -31.30 23.34 6.86
N ASP A 353 -30.78 24.27 6.03
CA ASP A 353 -31.09 25.71 6.18
C ASP A 353 -32.57 25.99 6.02
N ASN A 354 -33.23 25.31 5.07
CA ASN A 354 -34.68 25.42 4.90
C ASN A 354 -35.43 24.88 6.12
N MET A 355 -35.00 23.75 6.67
CA MET A 355 -35.59 23.20 7.91
C MET A 355 -35.44 24.16 9.09
N TYR A 356 -34.27 24.79 9.23
CA TYR A 356 -34.07 25.86 10.24
C TYR A 356 -35.01 27.03 10.02
N GLY A 357 -35.16 27.48 8.76
CA GLY A 357 -36.05 28.58 8.40
C GLY A 357 -37.53 28.26 8.64
N VAL A 358 -37.94 27.01 8.42
CA VAL A 358 -39.31 26.55 8.69
C VAL A 358 -39.57 26.41 10.19
N ASN A 359 -38.60 25.90 10.95
CA ASN A 359 -38.73 25.71 12.40
C ASN A 359 -38.64 27.03 13.19
N ASN A 360 -37.85 27.99 12.67
CA ASN A 360 -37.64 29.31 13.26
C ASN A 360 -38.20 30.39 12.32
N ASN A 361 -39.52 30.46 12.23
CA ASN A 361 -40.18 31.42 11.35
C ASN A 361 -39.81 32.86 11.73
N ARG A 362 -39.50 33.66 10.71
CA ARG A 362 -39.41 35.11 10.88
C ARG A 362 -40.78 35.71 10.94
N PHE A 363 -40.95 36.74 11.75
CA PHE A 363 -42.19 37.48 11.88
C PHE A 363 -41.95 38.92 11.41
N ALA A 364 -42.90 39.45 10.64
CA ALA A 364 -43.03 40.87 10.44
C ALA A 364 -43.94 41.41 11.52
N VAL A 365 -43.45 42.35 12.32
CA VAL A 365 -44.18 42.92 13.45
C VAL A 365 -44.37 44.41 13.25
N MET A 366 -45.51 44.92 13.70
CA MET A 366 -45.76 46.37 13.75
C MET A 366 -45.05 46.91 14.98
N GLU A 367 -44.14 47.85 14.81
CA GLU A 367 -43.35 48.45 15.89
C GLU A 367 -44.23 49.05 16.99
N GLY A 368 -43.92 48.71 18.24
CA GLY A 368 -44.64 49.20 19.41
C GLY A 368 -45.99 48.51 19.74
N GLU A 369 -46.46 47.58 18.89
CA GLU A 369 -47.75 46.90 19.11
C GLU A 369 -47.59 45.44 19.56
N VAL A 370 -46.36 44.90 19.59
CA VAL A 370 -46.02 43.54 20.03
C VAL A 370 -44.94 43.61 21.09
N GLU A 371 -45.07 42.83 22.15
CA GLU A 371 -44.02 42.69 23.18
C GLU A 371 -42.88 41.86 22.62
N MET A 372 -41.74 42.50 22.30
CA MET A 372 -40.62 41.88 21.63
C MET A 372 -39.94 40.81 22.49
N ASP A 373 -39.90 40.99 23.82
CA ASP A 373 -39.31 40.02 24.75
C ASP A 373 -40.07 38.71 24.77
N ASP A 374 -41.40 38.76 24.68
CA ASP A 374 -42.23 37.56 24.57
C ASP A 374 -42.04 36.83 23.24
N LEU A 375 -41.89 37.60 22.14
CA LEU A 375 -41.70 37.05 20.81
C LEU A 375 -40.30 36.40 20.63
N LEU A 376 -39.27 37.03 21.19
CA LEU A 376 -37.89 36.54 21.13
C LEU A 376 -37.63 35.37 22.07
N THR A 377 -38.48 35.23 23.12
CA THR A 377 -38.39 34.12 24.07
C THR A 377 -39.08 32.88 23.51
N ASN A 378 -38.37 32.01 22.82
CA ASN A 378 -38.92 30.79 22.24
C ASN A 378 -39.12 29.70 23.31
N ARG A 379 -40.25 29.78 24.08
CA ARG A 379 -40.64 28.75 25.05
C ARG A 379 -41.74 27.88 24.48
N PRO A 380 -41.70 26.55 24.68
CA PRO A 380 -42.88 25.72 24.41
C PRO A 380 -44.11 26.25 25.16
N SER A 381 -45.20 26.48 24.45
CA SER A 381 -46.45 27.07 24.99
C SER A 381 -46.31 28.51 25.53
N GLY A 382 -45.33 29.27 25.06
CA GLY A 382 -45.17 30.69 25.37
C GLY A 382 -46.34 31.52 24.85
N ILE A 383 -46.66 32.61 25.55
CA ILE A 383 -47.74 33.57 25.18
C ILE A 383 -47.04 34.85 24.73
N VAL A 384 -47.39 35.33 23.52
CA VAL A 384 -46.92 36.62 23.00
C VAL A 384 -48.01 37.64 23.21
N ARG A 385 -47.75 38.71 23.94
CA ARG A 385 -48.66 39.79 24.21
C ARG A 385 -48.71 40.82 23.07
N THR A 386 -49.90 41.18 22.64
CA THR A 386 -50.09 42.14 21.56
C THR A 386 -51.19 43.18 21.99
N ASN A 387 -51.01 44.46 21.59
CA ASN A 387 -51.94 45.54 21.88
C ASN A 387 -53.18 45.58 20.95
N ARG A 388 -53.04 44.93 19.78
CA ARG A 388 -54.08 44.78 18.76
C ARG A 388 -54.26 43.32 18.37
N PRO A 389 -55.31 42.97 17.61
CA PRO A 389 -55.50 41.61 17.15
C PRO A 389 -54.21 41.02 16.48
N PRO A 390 -53.75 39.82 16.88
CA PRO A 390 -52.47 39.28 16.41
C PRO A 390 -52.33 39.19 14.88
N GLY A 391 -53.42 38.98 14.15
CA GLY A 391 -53.43 38.91 12.70
C GLY A 391 -53.17 40.23 11.97
N GLU A 392 -53.26 41.38 12.68
CA GLU A 392 -52.97 42.69 12.11
C GLU A 392 -51.55 43.16 12.40
N VAL A 393 -50.97 42.74 13.52
CA VAL A 393 -49.70 43.27 14.03
C VAL A 393 -48.53 42.25 13.95
N LEU A 394 -48.84 40.96 13.76
CA LEU A 394 -47.88 39.89 13.69
C LEU A 394 -48.15 39.02 12.45
N MET A 395 -47.26 39.06 11.47
CA MET A 395 -47.37 38.26 10.24
C MET A 395 -46.19 37.31 10.15
N PRO A 396 -46.39 35.98 10.16
CA PRO A 396 -45.28 35.05 9.91
C PRO A 396 -44.84 35.13 8.46
N ILE A 397 -43.55 35.29 8.24
CA ILE A 397 -42.92 35.18 6.90
C ILE A 397 -42.76 33.69 6.59
N GLN A 398 -43.65 33.18 5.75
CA GLN A 398 -43.63 31.74 5.41
C GLN A 398 -42.39 31.38 4.58
N THR A 399 -41.61 30.44 5.08
CA THR A 399 -40.53 29.79 4.30
C THR A 399 -41.12 28.53 3.67
N PRO A 400 -41.18 28.43 2.33
CA PRO A 400 -41.70 27.23 1.67
C PRO A 400 -40.82 26.03 1.99
N THR A 401 -41.41 24.85 2.22
CA THR A 401 -40.67 23.61 2.46
C THR A 401 -40.09 23.04 1.16
N LEU A 402 -38.79 22.86 1.09
CA LEU A 402 -38.09 22.28 -0.05
C LEU A 402 -38.01 20.74 -0.03
N GLY A 403 -38.37 20.10 1.08
CA GLY A 403 -38.18 18.67 1.31
C GLY A 403 -38.78 17.75 0.24
N GLN A 404 -39.91 18.14 -0.36
CA GLN A 404 -40.57 17.34 -1.42
C GLN A 404 -39.72 17.20 -2.69
N PHE A 405 -38.84 18.15 -2.98
CA PHE A 405 -38.00 18.18 -4.16
C PHE A 405 -36.57 17.74 -3.83
N ALA A 406 -36.06 18.03 -2.66
CA ALA A 406 -34.67 17.78 -2.28
C ALA A 406 -34.39 16.29 -2.06
N TYR A 407 -35.31 15.53 -1.43
CA TYR A 407 -35.11 14.10 -1.20
C TYR A 407 -35.01 13.27 -2.50
N PRO A 408 -35.93 13.41 -3.48
CA PRO A 408 -35.80 12.72 -4.77
C PRO A 408 -34.51 13.08 -5.51
N LEU A 409 -34.04 14.33 -5.40
CA LEU A 409 -32.80 14.77 -6.02
C LEU A 409 -31.59 14.14 -5.35
N LEU A 410 -31.54 14.06 -4.02
CA LEU A 410 -30.50 13.35 -3.29
C LEU A 410 -30.46 11.86 -3.66
N GLU A 411 -31.64 11.22 -3.77
CA GLU A 411 -31.73 9.82 -4.17
C GLU A 411 -31.27 9.62 -5.63
N PHE A 412 -31.63 10.52 -6.52
CA PHE A 412 -31.16 10.48 -7.92
C PHE A 412 -29.64 10.64 -8.03
N THR A 413 -29.03 11.56 -7.27
CA THR A 413 -27.57 11.70 -7.26
C THR A 413 -26.87 10.48 -6.65
N GLU A 414 -27.50 9.81 -5.68
CA GLU A 414 -27.02 8.54 -5.14
C GLU A 414 -27.02 7.44 -6.20
N GLN A 415 -28.09 7.32 -6.99
CA GLN A 415 -28.16 6.35 -8.10
C GLN A 415 -27.09 6.63 -9.16
N ILE A 416 -26.76 7.90 -9.43
CA ILE A 416 -25.66 8.26 -10.33
C ILE A 416 -24.33 7.79 -9.74
N ARG A 417 -24.09 8.01 -8.44
CA ARG A 417 -22.89 7.53 -7.75
C ARG A 417 -22.75 6.01 -7.88
N GLU A 418 -23.80 5.27 -7.56
CA GLU A 418 -23.83 3.80 -7.69
C GLU A 418 -23.53 3.37 -9.13
N THR A 419 -24.10 4.05 -10.13
CA THR A 419 -23.88 3.73 -11.54
C THR A 419 -22.44 4.04 -11.96
N ARG A 420 -21.83 5.14 -11.49
CA ARG A 420 -20.46 5.52 -11.82
C ARG A 420 -19.42 4.62 -11.17
N THR A 421 -19.62 4.26 -9.91
CA THR A 421 -18.64 3.52 -9.11
C THR A 421 -18.82 2.01 -9.16
N GLY A 422 -20.04 1.54 -9.38
CA GLY A 422 -20.42 0.14 -9.20
C GLY A 422 -20.64 -0.25 -7.72
N VAL A 423 -20.36 0.66 -6.78
CA VAL A 423 -20.59 0.43 -5.35
C VAL A 423 -22.08 0.69 -5.05
N THR A 424 -22.85 -0.37 -4.90
CA THR A 424 -24.29 -0.31 -4.68
C THR A 424 -24.67 -0.56 -3.21
N ARG A 425 -25.85 -0.12 -2.78
CA ARG A 425 -26.39 -0.43 -1.46
C ARG A 425 -26.52 -1.94 -1.22
N TYR A 426 -26.71 -2.71 -2.29
CA TYR A 426 -26.80 -4.17 -2.22
C TYR A 426 -25.43 -4.79 -1.88
N SER A 427 -24.36 -4.30 -2.48
CA SER A 427 -23.01 -4.77 -2.15
C SER A 427 -22.61 -4.42 -0.71
N GLN A 428 -23.18 -3.35 -0.18
CA GLN A 428 -22.97 -2.90 1.22
C GLN A 428 -23.82 -3.63 2.26
N GLY A 429 -24.74 -4.51 1.83
CA GLY A 429 -25.65 -5.19 2.77
C GLY A 429 -26.69 -4.28 3.44
N LEU A 430 -26.85 -3.05 2.95
CA LEU A 430 -27.66 -2.00 3.57
C LEU A 430 -29.11 -1.91 3.04
N ASP A 431 -29.49 -2.77 2.06
CA ASP A 431 -30.84 -2.71 1.52
C ASP A 431 -31.85 -3.51 2.35
N PRO A 432 -32.83 -2.85 3.00
CA PRO A 432 -33.88 -3.52 3.78
C PRO A 432 -34.79 -4.42 2.90
N ASN A 433 -34.84 -4.17 1.61
CA ASN A 433 -35.63 -4.98 0.65
C ASN A 433 -34.88 -6.21 0.12
N ALA A 434 -33.62 -6.41 0.49
CA ALA A 434 -32.84 -7.59 0.10
C ALA A 434 -33.51 -8.90 0.57
N LEU A 435 -34.18 -8.88 1.72
CA LEU A 435 -34.91 -10.02 2.29
C LEU A 435 -36.08 -10.49 1.42
N ASN A 436 -36.63 -9.62 0.55
CA ASN A 436 -37.75 -9.93 -0.34
C ASN A 436 -37.33 -10.40 -1.75
N LYS A 437 -36.01 -10.45 -2.03
CA LYS A 437 -35.47 -10.91 -3.32
C LYS A 437 -34.95 -12.33 -3.21
N THR A 438 -35.02 -13.06 -4.31
CA THR A 438 -34.46 -14.42 -4.35
C THR A 438 -32.92 -14.38 -4.22
N ALA A 439 -32.33 -15.34 -3.53
CA ALA A 439 -30.88 -15.46 -3.36
C ALA A 439 -30.13 -15.35 -4.70
N THR A 440 -30.68 -15.94 -5.77
CA THR A 440 -30.14 -15.88 -7.13
C THR A 440 -30.17 -14.45 -7.70
N GLY A 441 -31.24 -13.68 -7.44
CA GLY A 441 -31.34 -12.29 -7.91
C GLY A 441 -30.32 -11.38 -7.21
N ILE A 442 -30.11 -11.56 -5.91
CA ILE A 442 -29.11 -10.83 -5.12
C ILE A 442 -27.71 -11.17 -5.62
N SER A 443 -27.39 -12.45 -5.82
CA SER A 443 -26.10 -12.93 -6.33
C SER A 443 -25.76 -12.33 -7.70
N ILE A 444 -26.71 -12.24 -8.62
CA ILE A 444 -26.50 -11.61 -9.95
C ILE A 444 -26.20 -10.11 -9.82
N LEU A 445 -26.88 -9.41 -8.93
CA LEU A 445 -26.65 -7.96 -8.72
C LEU A 445 -25.29 -7.69 -8.05
N THR A 446 -24.90 -8.51 -7.09
CA THR A 446 -23.58 -8.42 -6.43
C THR A 446 -22.46 -8.72 -7.45
N ASN A 447 -22.60 -9.78 -8.25
CA ASN A 447 -21.60 -10.12 -9.26
C ASN A 447 -21.39 -9.00 -10.30
N LYS A 448 -22.45 -8.27 -10.68
CA LYS A 448 -22.31 -7.12 -11.58
C LYS A 448 -21.61 -5.91 -10.95
N ALA A 449 -21.81 -5.69 -9.67
CA ALA A 449 -21.08 -4.65 -8.92
C ALA A 449 -19.59 -5.01 -8.84
N ASP A 450 -19.28 -6.27 -8.61
CA ASP A 450 -17.92 -6.79 -8.50
C ASP A 450 -17.15 -6.71 -9.83
N GLU A 451 -17.82 -6.81 -11.01
CA GLU A 451 -17.18 -6.70 -12.33
C GLU A 451 -16.37 -5.41 -12.53
N ARG A 452 -16.78 -4.32 -11.91
CA ARG A 452 -16.07 -3.02 -12.03
C ARG A 452 -14.83 -2.94 -11.15
N ILE A 453 -14.93 -3.45 -9.93
CA ILE A 453 -13.79 -3.58 -9.03
C ILE A 453 -12.78 -4.56 -9.62
N GLU A 454 -13.27 -5.64 -10.22
CA GLU A 454 -12.49 -6.62 -10.95
C GLU A 454 -11.71 -6.00 -12.12
N MET A 455 -12.32 -5.07 -12.86
CA MET A 455 -11.64 -4.35 -13.93
C MET A 455 -10.52 -3.46 -13.39
N ILE A 456 -10.75 -2.76 -12.28
CA ILE A 456 -9.71 -1.98 -11.60
C ILE A 456 -8.58 -2.91 -11.14
N ALA A 457 -8.91 -4.04 -10.52
CA ALA A 457 -7.93 -5.02 -10.09
C ALA A 457 -7.11 -5.57 -11.26
N ARG A 458 -7.75 -5.88 -12.39
CA ARG A 458 -7.05 -6.33 -13.61
C ARG A 458 -6.14 -5.24 -14.16
N THR A 459 -6.58 -3.98 -14.15
CA THR A 459 -5.74 -2.85 -14.56
C THR A 459 -4.52 -2.71 -13.65
N PHE A 460 -4.70 -2.83 -12.33
CA PHE A 460 -3.60 -2.83 -11.36
C PHE A 460 -2.62 -4.00 -11.59
N ALA A 461 -3.17 -5.20 -11.83
CA ALA A 461 -2.36 -6.38 -12.10
C ALA A 461 -1.46 -6.22 -13.33
N GLU A 462 -2.02 -5.76 -14.45
CA GLU A 462 -1.31 -5.67 -15.73
C GLU A 462 -0.39 -4.44 -15.83
N THR A 463 -0.69 -3.34 -15.12
CA THR A 463 0.11 -2.10 -15.22
C THR A 463 1.18 -1.98 -14.16
N GLY A 464 0.90 -2.41 -12.93
CA GLY A 464 1.82 -2.18 -11.81
C GLY A 464 2.32 -3.45 -11.15
N VAL A 465 1.43 -4.33 -10.69
CA VAL A 465 1.83 -5.50 -9.91
C VAL A 465 2.77 -6.41 -10.70
N LYS A 466 2.47 -6.65 -11.97
CA LYS A 466 3.31 -7.46 -12.85
C LYS A 466 4.72 -6.88 -13.02
N ASP A 467 4.80 -5.57 -13.20
CA ASP A 467 6.08 -4.88 -13.34
C ASP A 467 6.88 -4.85 -12.03
N LEU A 468 6.20 -4.71 -10.89
CA LEU A 468 6.82 -4.80 -9.56
C LEU A 468 7.56 -6.12 -9.39
N PHE A 469 6.88 -7.24 -9.61
CA PHE A 469 7.47 -8.56 -9.39
C PHE A 469 8.55 -8.91 -10.42
N ARG A 470 8.45 -8.41 -11.66
CA ARG A 470 9.54 -8.51 -12.64
C ARG A 470 10.78 -7.78 -12.18
N LYS A 471 10.63 -6.56 -11.64
CA LYS A 471 11.75 -5.77 -11.12
C LYS A 471 12.39 -6.44 -9.90
N ILE A 472 11.59 -6.95 -8.96
CA ILE A 472 12.12 -7.70 -7.81
C ILE A 472 12.96 -8.88 -8.31
N ASN A 473 12.43 -9.69 -9.24
CA ASN A 473 13.15 -10.83 -9.79
C ASN A 473 14.48 -10.43 -10.46
N ARG A 474 14.48 -9.38 -11.29
CA ARG A 474 15.70 -8.89 -11.95
C ARG A 474 16.72 -8.37 -10.95
N ILE A 475 16.29 -7.59 -9.96
CA ILE A 475 17.18 -7.05 -8.92
C ILE A 475 17.82 -8.20 -8.13
N VAL A 476 17.06 -9.23 -7.78
CA VAL A 476 17.57 -10.42 -7.08
C VAL A 476 18.61 -11.14 -7.92
N VAL A 477 18.31 -11.41 -9.19
CA VAL A 477 19.25 -12.12 -10.09
C VAL A 477 20.53 -11.33 -10.31
N ASN A 478 20.45 -9.99 -10.39
CA ASN A 478 21.59 -9.13 -10.69
C ASN A 478 22.48 -8.84 -9.48
N ASN A 479 21.92 -8.85 -8.25
CA ASN A 479 22.66 -8.36 -7.07
C ASN A 479 22.86 -9.43 -5.99
N GLN A 480 22.12 -10.52 -5.99
CA GLN A 480 22.30 -11.56 -4.97
C GLN A 480 23.36 -12.58 -5.43
N ASP A 481 24.58 -12.40 -4.95
CA ASP A 481 25.73 -13.27 -5.29
C ASP A 481 25.83 -14.50 -4.38
N GLU A 482 25.20 -14.48 -3.21
CA GLU A 482 25.25 -15.54 -2.22
C GLU A 482 23.96 -16.36 -2.18
N GLU A 483 24.15 -17.66 -1.89
CA GLU A 483 23.05 -18.58 -1.65
C GLU A 483 22.35 -18.22 -0.33
N ARG A 484 21.04 -17.96 -0.39
CA ARG A 484 20.23 -17.66 0.79
C ARG A 484 19.37 -18.86 1.15
N THR A 485 19.54 -19.40 2.38
CA THR A 485 18.70 -20.47 2.89
C THR A 485 17.45 -19.89 3.53
N ILE A 486 16.30 -20.16 2.96
CA ILE A 486 15.01 -19.74 3.51
C ILE A 486 14.09 -20.92 3.78
N ARG A 487 13.12 -20.72 4.68
CA ARG A 487 12.14 -21.74 5.01
C ARG A 487 10.94 -21.64 4.08
N LEU A 488 10.92 -22.51 3.07
CA LEU A 488 9.79 -22.69 2.15
C LEU A 488 9.09 -24.01 2.47
N ARG A 489 7.76 -24.03 2.48
CA ARG A 489 6.93 -25.24 2.73
C ARG A 489 7.32 -26.05 3.97
N ASN A 490 7.79 -25.38 5.04
CA ASN A 490 8.36 -26.00 6.25
C ASN A 490 9.71 -26.69 6.06
N GLU A 491 10.35 -26.60 4.93
CA GLU A 491 11.69 -27.11 4.65
C GLU A 491 12.66 -25.95 4.46
N TRP A 492 13.92 -26.13 4.86
CA TRP A 492 14.99 -25.16 4.61
C TRP A 492 15.55 -25.43 3.21
N VAL A 493 15.27 -24.51 2.29
CA VAL A 493 15.69 -24.63 0.89
C VAL A 493 16.77 -23.59 0.62
N PRO A 494 17.95 -24.02 0.17
CA PRO A 494 18.96 -23.10 -0.33
C PRO A 494 18.55 -22.59 -1.71
N ILE A 495 18.62 -21.28 -1.92
CA ILE A 495 18.23 -20.63 -3.16
C ILE A 495 19.41 -19.86 -3.73
N ASP A 496 19.82 -20.21 -4.95
CA ASP A 496 20.82 -19.52 -5.74
C ASP A 496 20.16 -18.86 -6.96
N PRO A 497 19.91 -17.54 -6.94
CA PRO A 497 19.23 -16.84 -8.04
C PRO A 497 20.07 -16.73 -9.33
N ARG A 498 21.39 -16.98 -9.29
CA ARG A 498 22.28 -16.84 -10.46
C ARG A 498 21.92 -17.78 -11.60
N SER A 499 21.24 -18.88 -11.29
CA SER A 499 20.78 -19.86 -12.29
C SER A 499 19.41 -19.52 -12.90
N TRP A 500 18.76 -18.45 -12.45
CA TRP A 500 17.39 -18.15 -12.83
C TRP A 500 17.28 -17.44 -14.17
N ASN A 501 16.24 -17.78 -14.90
CA ASN A 501 15.88 -17.09 -16.13
C ASN A 501 15.08 -15.81 -15.79
N THR A 502 15.64 -14.65 -16.17
CA THR A 502 15.00 -13.34 -15.94
C THR A 502 13.78 -13.08 -16.84
N ASN A 503 13.61 -13.86 -17.91
CA ASN A 503 12.58 -13.68 -18.93
C ASN A 503 11.44 -14.70 -18.81
N MET A 504 11.17 -15.22 -17.61
CA MET A 504 10.00 -16.08 -17.40
C MET A 504 8.69 -15.31 -17.55
N ASP A 505 7.68 -15.99 -18.04
CA ASP A 505 6.32 -15.44 -18.08
C ASP A 505 5.79 -15.28 -16.66
N LEU A 506 5.11 -14.15 -16.41
CA LEU A 506 4.56 -13.83 -15.11
C LEU A 506 3.05 -13.71 -15.20
N THR A 507 2.37 -14.52 -14.42
CA THR A 507 0.93 -14.47 -14.26
C THR A 507 0.58 -13.90 -12.87
N VAL A 508 -0.16 -12.79 -12.86
CA VAL A 508 -0.69 -12.24 -11.61
C VAL A 508 -1.94 -13.04 -11.26
N ASN A 509 -1.93 -13.63 -10.08
CA ASN A 509 -3.08 -14.37 -9.59
C ASN A 509 -4.18 -13.41 -9.12
N VAL A 510 -4.77 -12.69 -10.07
CA VAL A 510 -6.01 -11.94 -9.83
C VAL A 510 -7.10 -12.99 -9.69
N GLY A 511 -7.45 -13.34 -8.48
CA GLY A 511 -8.43 -14.40 -8.15
C GLY A 511 -9.85 -14.10 -8.64
N ILE A 512 -9.93 -13.81 -9.92
CA ILE A 512 -11.14 -13.44 -10.66
C ILE A 512 -12.04 -14.66 -10.76
N GLY A 513 -13.14 -14.62 -10.04
CA GLY A 513 -14.18 -15.66 -10.09
C GLY A 513 -14.08 -16.77 -9.05
N MET A 514 -12.98 -16.94 -8.31
CA MET A 514 -12.87 -17.94 -7.23
C MET A 514 -12.47 -17.32 -5.88
N GLY A 515 -12.75 -16.06 -5.65
CA GLY A 515 -12.41 -15.30 -4.43
C GLY A 515 -13.14 -15.73 -3.16
N ASN A 516 -14.05 -16.69 -3.24
CA ASN A 516 -14.66 -17.28 -2.07
C ASN A 516 -14.04 -18.67 -1.85
N LYS A 517 -13.28 -18.84 -0.74
CA LYS A 517 -12.71 -20.14 -0.34
C LYS A 517 -13.76 -21.25 -0.37
N GLU A 518 -15.00 -20.91 -0.05
CA GLU A 518 -16.14 -21.83 -0.12
C GLU A 518 -16.48 -22.25 -1.56
N GLN A 519 -16.46 -21.33 -2.53
CA GLN A 519 -16.70 -21.66 -3.93
C GLN A 519 -15.56 -22.49 -4.52
N LYS A 520 -14.30 -22.18 -4.17
CA LYS A 520 -13.13 -22.98 -4.55
C LYS A 520 -13.25 -24.40 -3.96
N ALA A 521 -13.59 -24.53 -2.68
CA ALA A 521 -13.81 -25.81 -2.03
C ALA A 521 -14.96 -26.59 -2.67
N GLN A 522 -16.07 -25.93 -3.06
CA GLN A 522 -17.18 -26.58 -3.77
C GLN A 522 -16.78 -27.04 -5.16
N ALA A 523 -16.02 -26.24 -5.92
CA ALA A 523 -15.53 -26.62 -7.24
C ALA A 523 -14.59 -27.81 -7.17
N ILE A 524 -13.65 -27.83 -6.22
CA ILE A 524 -12.74 -28.96 -5.98
C ILE A 524 -13.51 -30.19 -5.50
N GLY A 525 -14.52 -30.01 -4.62
CA GLY A 525 -15.44 -31.06 -4.23
C GLY A 525 -16.19 -31.69 -5.41
N GLY A 526 -16.60 -30.86 -6.39
CA GLY A 526 -17.16 -31.31 -7.67
C GLY A 526 -16.16 -32.15 -8.48
N ILE A 527 -14.91 -31.68 -8.60
CA ILE A 527 -13.82 -32.42 -9.29
C ILE A 527 -13.57 -33.77 -8.61
N LEU A 528 -13.47 -33.81 -7.27
CA LEU A 528 -13.33 -35.04 -6.51
C LEU A 528 -14.49 -36.02 -6.75
N GLY A 529 -15.71 -35.51 -6.88
CA GLY A 529 -16.89 -36.30 -7.26
C GLY A 529 -16.73 -36.96 -8.63
N VAL A 530 -16.24 -36.22 -9.64
CA VAL A 530 -15.95 -36.72 -10.98
C VAL A 530 -14.78 -37.71 -10.98
N GLN A 531 -13.72 -37.42 -10.23
CA GLN A 531 -12.58 -38.34 -10.07
C GLN A 531 -13.00 -39.67 -9.44
N ARG A 532 -13.91 -39.65 -8.46
CA ARG A 532 -14.44 -40.87 -7.85
C ARG A 532 -15.23 -41.72 -8.88
N GLN A 533 -16.07 -41.10 -9.69
CA GLN A 533 -16.76 -41.79 -10.76
C GLN A 533 -15.79 -42.36 -11.80
N ALA A 534 -14.73 -41.61 -12.16
CA ALA A 534 -13.72 -42.10 -13.10
C ALA A 534 -12.96 -43.30 -12.55
N ILE A 535 -12.64 -43.33 -11.23
CA ILE A 535 -12.00 -44.47 -10.54
C ILE A 535 -12.91 -45.71 -10.58
N GLU A 536 -14.20 -45.55 -10.33
CA GLU A 536 -15.16 -46.65 -10.43
C GLU A 536 -15.25 -47.21 -11.87
N PHE A 537 -15.21 -46.31 -12.89
CA PHE A 537 -15.27 -46.69 -14.29
C PHE A 537 -14.00 -47.42 -14.78
N GLN A 538 -12.81 -46.99 -14.28
CA GLN A 538 -11.54 -47.59 -14.69
C GLN A 538 -11.12 -48.80 -13.86
N GLY A 539 -11.91 -49.16 -12.83
CA GLY A 539 -11.70 -50.37 -12.05
C GLY A 539 -10.62 -50.26 -10.96
N GLY A 540 -10.24 -49.06 -10.57
CA GLY A 540 -9.28 -48.79 -9.51
C GLY A 540 -8.55 -47.45 -9.61
N ALA A 541 -7.79 -47.07 -8.56
CA ALA A 541 -7.09 -45.77 -8.47
C ALA A 541 -5.75 -45.73 -9.23
N GLN A 542 -5.44 -46.74 -10.05
CA GLN A 542 -4.24 -46.77 -10.92
C GLN A 542 -4.58 -46.83 -12.40
N GLY A 543 -5.69 -46.26 -12.82
CA GLY A 543 -6.13 -46.26 -14.20
C GLY A 543 -5.53 -45.08 -15.00
N PRO A 544 -5.76 -45.04 -16.32
CA PRO A 544 -5.19 -44.03 -17.21
C PRO A 544 -5.80 -42.62 -17.06
N LEU A 545 -6.97 -42.48 -16.43
CA LEU A 545 -7.66 -41.20 -16.29
C LEU A 545 -7.40 -40.52 -14.95
N VAL A 546 -7.37 -41.27 -13.86
CA VAL A 546 -7.14 -40.75 -12.51
C VAL A 546 -6.18 -41.67 -11.78
N THR A 547 -5.08 -41.07 -11.30
CA THR A 547 -4.06 -41.72 -10.47
C THR A 547 -4.21 -41.32 -8.99
N LEU A 548 -3.47 -42.00 -8.10
CA LEU A 548 -3.40 -41.61 -6.68
C LEU A 548 -2.82 -40.22 -6.49
N ASP A 549 -1.86 -39.83 -7.35
CA ASP A 549 -1.25 -38.51 -7.31
C ASP A 549 -2.27 -37.42 -7.66
N ASN A 550 -3.13 -37.65 -8.66
CA ASN A 550 -4.20 -36.71 -9.01
C ASN A 550 -5.21 -36.53 -7.87
N LEU A 551 -5.51 -37.59 -7.14
CA LEU A 551 -6.37 -37.52 -5.94
C LEU A 551 -5.70 -36.77 -4.82
N TYR A 552 -4.42 -37.04 -4.56
CA TYR A 552 -3.66 -36.35 -3.53
C TYR A 552 -3.59 -34.85 -3.81
N ASN A 553 -3.29 -34.45 -5.05
CA ASN A 553 -3.28 -33.04 -5.48
C ASN A 553 -4.64 -32.37 -5.27
N ALA A 554 -5.75 -33.06 -5.59
CA ALA A 554 -7.09 -32.53 -5.37
C ALA A 554 -7.43 -32.38 -3.86
N PHE A 555 -6.97 -33.31 -3.00
CA PHE A 555 -7.11 -33.20 -1.55
C PHE A 555 -6.21 -32.10 -0.97
N GLN A 556 -5.02 -31.91 -1.51
CA GLN A 556 -4.13 -30.81 -1.13
C GLN A 556 -4.79 -29.46 -1.41
N GLU A 557 -5.29 -29.24 -2.61
CA GLU A 557 -6.01 -28.03 -2.99
C GLU A 557 -7.29 -27.81 -2.16
N LEU A 558 -8.02 -28.89 -1.84
CA LEU A 558 -9.20 -28.80 -0.97
C LEU A 558 -8.82 -28.37 0.45
N SER A 559 -7.72 -28.90 0.98
CA SER A 559 -7.21 -28.54 2.31
C SER A 559 -6.80 -27.07 2.38
N ILE A 560 -6.11 -26.59 1.35
CA ILE A 560 -5.73 -25.17 1.21
C ILE A 560 -6.99 -24.29 1.11
N ALA A 561 -7.97 -24.67 0.30
CA ALA A 561 -9.24 -23.96 0.18
C ALA A 561 -10.04 -23.95 1.51
N ALA A 562 -9.92 -24.99 2.32
CA ALA A 562 -10.50 -25.06 3.66
C ALA A 562 -9.72 -24.24 4.71
N GLY A 563 -8.56 -23.66 4.36
CA GLY A 563 -7.75 -22.83 5.25
C GLY A 563 -6.61 -23.55 5.97
N TYR A 564 -6.35 -24.81 5.64
CA TYR A 564 -5.21 -25.57 6.20
C TYR A 564 -4.01 -25.45 5.25
N LYS A 565 -2.88 -24.97 5.75
CA LYS A 565 -1.65 -24.75 4.97
C LYS A 565 -0.91 -26.04 4.56
N ASN A 566 -1.20 -27.14 5.22
CA ASN A 566 -0.50 -28.40 5.01
C ASN A 566 -1.50 -29.56 4.93
N ALA A 567 -1.59 -30.20 3.77
CA ALA A 567 -2.41 -31.35 3.52
C ALA A 567 -1.85 -32.64 4.14
N ASP A 568 -0.52 -32.71 4.40
CA ASP A 568 0.17 -33.91 4.94
C ASP A 568 -0.33 -34.30 6.32
N LYS A 569 -1.00 -33.38 7.03
CA LYS A 569 -1.70 -33.67 8.28
C LYS A 569 -2.91 -34.59 8.11
N PHE A 570 -3.49 -34.60 6.93
CA PHE A 570 -4.74 -35.31 6.64
C PHE A 570 -4.55 -36.43 5.62
N PHE A 571 -3.61 -36.27 4.68
CA PHE A 571 -3.37 -37.17 3.56
C PHE A 571 -1.88 -37.44 3.42
N THR A 572 -1.50 -38.67 3.08
CA THR A 572 -0.09 -39.04 2.86
C THR A 572 0.22 -38.99 1.36
N ASP A 573 1.34 -38.36 0.98
CA ASP A 573 1.81 -38.34 -0.39
C ASP A 573 2.05 -39.77 -0.91
N PRO A 574 1.42 -40.16 -2.03
CA PRO A 574 1.61 -41.49 -2.60
C PRO A 574 3.06 -41.77 -3.05
N GLN A 575 3.84 -40.75 -3.40
CA GLN A 575 5.24 -40.87 -3.83
C GLN A 575 6.20 -41.04 -2.64
N GLY A 576 5.87 -40.48 -1.46
CA GLY A 576 6.63 -40.61 -0.21
C GLY A 576 6.33 -41.87 0.62
N ALA A 577 5.32 -42.65 0.25
CA ALA A 577 4.95 -43.84 1.01
C ALA A 577 5.94 -44.98 0.74
N PRO A 578 6.54 -45.61 1.76
CA PRO A 578 7.41 -46.78 1.57
C PRO A 578 6.62 -47.88 0.85
N GLN A 579 7.12 -48.31 -0.31
CA GLN A 579 6.52 -49.40 -1.07
C GLN A 579 6.36 -50.64 -0.17
N GLN A 580 5.16 -50.92 0.27
CA GLN A 580 4.87 -52.19 0.93
C GLN A 580 5.09 -53.29 -0.11
N GLN A 581 6.19 -54.03 0.06
CA GLN A 581 6.40 -55.29 -0.63
C GLN A 581 5.19 -56.19 -0.39
N LYS A 582 4.46 -56.48 -1.47
CA LYS A 582 3.39 -57.51 -1.43
C LYS A 582 4.02 -58.85 -1.08
N PRO A 583 3.36 -59.63 -0.16
CA PRO A 583 3.78 -60.97 0.20
C PRO A 583 3.74 -61.94 -0.96
#